data_113aef2ffa92ca0aeb5a7506f99f47e3
#
_entry.id   113aef2ffa92ca0aeb5a7506f99f47e3
#
_cell.length_a   1.000
_cell.length_b   1.000
_cell.length_c   1.000
_cell.angle_alpha   90.00
_cell.angle_beta   90.00
_cell.angle_gamma   90.00
#
_symmetry.space_group_name_H-M   'P 1'
#
loop_
_entity.id
_entity.type
_entity.pdbx_description
1 polymer ?
#
loop_
_entity_poly.entity_id
_entity_poly.type
_entity_poly.pdbx_seq_one_letter_code
_entity_poly.pdbx_strand_id
1 'polypeptide(L)'
;MLNFLIHQSLRNRLLVLTVALVVLAVGVYQSQKLPVEVLPDLTKPRVTLMTEAPGNSPEEVEKYVTLPLEQAVNGIQGVTRIQSTSDIGLSLVFIEFEWGTDIYQARQFVQERLRTVELQADATPYMTPVASLMGEVMLIGVTSPNGTVAPDDLRTFTDWTLRRQILKIPGVPRSRIGG
;
A
#
# COMPACT_ATOMS: atom_id res chain seq x y z
N MET A 1 30.77 -0.49 42.18
CA MET A 1 29.88 0.45 41.50
C MET A 1 28.44 0.38 42.05
N LEU A 2 27.86 -0.79 42.28
CA LEU A 2 26.47 -0.91 42.75
C LEU A 2 26.26 -0.25 44.14
N ASN A 3 27.15 -0.45 45.10
CA ASN A 3 27.05 0.15 46.42
C ASN A 3 27.14 1.66 46.42
N PHE A 4 27.88 2.26 45.46
CA PHE A 4 27.95 3.71 45.27
C PHE A 4 26.64 4.27 44.78
N LEU A 5 26.03 3.63 43.79
CA LEU A 5 24.71 3.99 43.24
C LEU A 5 23.61 3.92 44.31
N ILE A 6 23.60 2.86 45.12
CA ILE A 6 22.61 2.66 46.20
C ILE A 6 22.76 3.75 47.24
N HIS A 7 23.99 4.02 47.68
CA HIS A 7 24.24 5.07 48.72
C HIS A 7 23.89 6.47 48.23
N GLN A 8 24.19 6.78 46.97
CA GLN A 8 23.87 8.08 46.35
C GLN A 8 22.36 8.27 46.14
N SER A 9 21.66 7.19 45.77
CA SER A 9 20.19 7.23 45.61
C SER A 9 19.49 7.46 46.93
N LEU A 10 19.92 6.81 47.98
CA LEU A 10 19.36 6.98 49.33
C LEU A 10 19.64 8.36 49.90
N ARG A 11 20.81 8.93 49.59
CA ARG A 11 21.20 10.29 50.05
C ARG A 11 20.41 11.37 49.36
N ASN A 12 20.08 11.20 48.06
CA ASN A 12 19.37 12.17 47.23
C ASN A 12 17.99 11.66 46.77
N ARG A 13 17.19 11.19 47.73
CA ARG A 13 15.87 10.62 47.46
C ARG A 13 14.94 11.49 46.64
N LEU A 14 14.96 12.81 46.86
CA LEU A 14 14.15 13.78 46.07
C LEU A 14 14.57 13.81 44.60
N LEU A 15 15.89 13.81 44.32
CA LEU A 15 16.41 13.79 42.96
C LEU A 15 15.99 12.52 42.23
N VAL A 16 16.09 11.35 42.89
CA VAL A 16 15.67 10.06 42.31
C VAL A 16 14.18 10.06 42.02
N LEU A 17 13.34 10.57 42.94
CA LEU A 17 11.89 10.68 42.69
C LEU A 17 11.57 11.61 41.52
N THR A 18 12.26 12.75 41.42
CA THR A 18 12.06 13.70 40.29
C THR A 18 12.44 13.06 38.97
N VAL A 19 13.59 12.37 38.90
CA VAL A 19 14.01 11.64 37.68
C VAL A 19 13.02 10.56 37.32
N ALA A 20 12.56 9.77 38.31
CA ALA A 20 11.58 8.71 38.07
C ALA A 20 10.26 9.27 37.52
N LEU A 21 9.80 10.41 38.06
CA LEU A 21 8.59 11.08 37.61
C LEU A 21 8.72 11.63 36.18
N VAL A 22 9.88 12.20 35.85
CA VAL A 22 10.19 12.67 34.48
C VAL A 22 10.22 11.51 33.49
N VAL A 23 10.89 10.38 33.84
CA VAL A 23 10.93 9.19 32.99
C VAL A 23 9.54 8.62 32.77
N LEU A 24 8.71 8.58 33.82
CA LEU A 24 7.34 8.13 33.75
C LEU A 24 6.49 9.03 32.84
N ALA A 25 6.61 10.35 32.99
CA ALA A 25 5.88 11.31 32.15
C ALA A 25 6.29 11.22 30.68
N VAL A 26 7.58 11.09 30.40
CA VAL A 26 8.10 10.88 29.03
C VAL A 26 7.61 9.52 28.47
N GLY A 27 7.63 8.47 29.30
CA GLY A 27 7.14 7.14 28.88
C GLY A 27 5.67 7.15 28.50
N VAL A 28 4.81 7.79 29.30
CA VAL A 28 3.38 7.94 29.01
C VAL A 28 3.17 8.78 27.73
N TYR A 29 3.91 9.89 27.58
CA TYR A 29 3.82 10.72 26.37
C TYR A 29 4.23 9.96 25.10
N GLN A 30 5.30 9.19 25.15
CA GLN A 30 5.76 8.37 24.02
C GLN A 30 4.83 7.21 23.73
N SER A 31 4.24 6.59 24.76
CA SER A 31 3.27 5.49 24.59
C SER A 31 2.04 5.90 23.77
N GLN A 32 1.59 7.14 23.89
CA GLN A 32 0.44 7.66 23.10
C GLN A 32 0.78 7.90 21.62
N LYS A 33 2.07 7.98 21.29
CA LYS A 33 2.55 8.19 19.93
C LYS A 33 2.99 6.92 19.22
N LEU A 34 3.01 5.79 19.93
CA LEU A 34 3.33 4.51 19.31
C LEU A 34 2.25 4.15 18.30
N PRO A 35 2.59 3.99 17.02
CA PRO A 35 1.64 3.46 16.05
C PRO A 35 1.31 2.02 16.47
N VAL A 36 0.04 1.75 16.74
CA VAL A 36 -0.44 0.41 17.04
C VAL A 36 -0.73 -0.27 15.70
N GLU A 37 0.26 -0.92 15.14
CA GLU A 37 0.07 -1.81 14.00
C GLU A 37 -0.28 -3.20 14.52
N VAL A 38 -1.50 -3.63 14.25
CA VAL A 38 -2.01 -4.96 14.67
C VAL A 38 -1.26 -6.08 13.95
N LEU A 39 -0.83 -5.81 12.71
CA LEU A 39 0.00 -6.71 11.90
C LEU A 39 1.04 -5.85 11.17
N PRO A 40 2.34 -6.11 11.35
CA PRO A 40 3.34 -5.46 10.55
C PRO A 40 3.12 -5.79 9.07
N ASP A 41 3.26 -4.80 8.21
CA ASP A 41 3.15 -5.03 6.76
C ASP A 41 4.36 -5.86 6.31
N LEU A 42 4.15 -7.18 6.22
CA LEU A 42 5.15 -8.17 5.78
C LEU A 42 5.22 -8.26 4.25
N THR A 43 4.57 -7.36 3.53
CA THR A 43 4.66 -7.31 2.08
C THR A 43 5.86 -6.50 1.63
N LYS A 44 6.68 -7.10 0.78
CA LYS A 44 7.77 -6.36 0.12
C LYS A 44 7.18 -5.22 -0.72
N PRO A 45 7.88 -4.06 -0.80
CA PRO A 45 7.46 -3.01 -1.71
C PRO A 45 7.30 -3.58 -3.12
N ARG A 46 6.11 -3.42 -3.70
CA ARG A 46 5.77 -3.96 -5.01
C ARG A 46 5.21 -2.87 -5.91
N VAL A 47 5.73 -2.81 -7.11
CA VAL A 47 5.17 -2.01 -8.21
C VAL A 47 4.50 -2.98 -9.19
N THR A 48 3.25 -2.72 -9.53
CA THR A 48 2.53 -3.51 -10.52
C THR A 48 2.28 -2.66 -11.76
N LEU A 49 2.70 -3.21 -12.90
CA LEU A 49 2.39 -2.65 -14.22
C LEU A 49 1.22 -3.42 -14.81
N MET A 50 0.31 -2.70 -15.40
CA MET A 50 -0.80 -3.25 -16.14
C MET A 50 -0.78 -2.64 -17.54
N THR A 51 -0.90 -3.47 -18.56
CA THR A 51 -0.84 -3.05 -19.96
C THR A 51 -1.95 -3.74 -20.73
N GLU A 52 -2.81 -2.94 -21.33
CA GLU A 52 -3.88 -3.44 -22.19
C GLU A 52 -3.36 -3.57 -23.62
N ALA A 53 -3.61 -4.70 -24.25
CA ALA A 53 -3.26 -5.01 -25.64
C ALA A 53 -4.43 -5.74 -26.32
N PRO A 54 -5.57 -5.04 -26.51
CA PRO A 54 -6.80 -5.66 -26.99
C PRO A 54 -6.60 -6.35 -28.35
N GLY A 55 -7.21 -7.51 -28.50
CA GLY A 55 -7.16 -8.30 -29.74
C GLY A 55 -5.98 -9.26 -29.87
N ASN A 56 -5.03 -9.24 -28.94
CA ASN A 56 -3.90 -10.16 -28.94
C ASN A 56 -4.18 -11.43 -28.12
N SER A 57 -3.69 -12.56 -28.60
CA SER A 57 -3.67 -13.82 -27.85
C SER A 57 -2.67 -13.73 -26.68
N PRO A 58 -2.76 -14.60 -25.65
CA PRO A 58 -1.81 -14.60 -24.54
C PRO A 58 -0.35 -14.74 -24.98
N GLU A 59 -0.07 -15.55 -26.00
CA GLU A 59 1.30 -15.72 -26.54
C GLU A 59 1.81 -14.47 -27.25
N GLU A 60 0.93 -13.73 -27.93
CA GLU A 60 1.27 -12.45 -28.55
C GLU A 60 1.49 -11.38 -27.50
N VAL A 61 0.64 -11.31 -26.48
CA VAL A 61 0.81 -10.41 -25.31
C VAL A 61 2.14 -10.70 -24.63
N GLU A 62 2.46 -11.97 -24.36
CA GLU A 62 3.75 -12.34 -23.76
C GLU A 62 4.92 -11.86 -24.59
N LYS A 63 4.92 -12.17 -25.89
CA LYS A 63 6.03 -11.88 -26.79
C LYS A 63 6.23 -10.40 -27.06
N TYR A 64 5.14 -9.64 -27.28
CA TYR A 64 5.24 -8.26 -27.76
C TYR A 64 5.04 -7.20 -26.67
N VAL A 65 4.52 -7.61 -25.51
CA VAL A 65 4.26 -6.67 -24.41
C VAL A 65 5.00 -7.08 -23.15
N THR A 66 4.78 -8.29 -22.65
CA THR A 66 5.29 -8.73 -21.35
C THR A 66 6.81 -8.86 -21.34
N LEU A 67 7.38 -9.58 -22.29
CA LEU A 67 8.84 -9.75 -22.39
C LEU A 67 9.61 -8.43 -22.55
N PRO A 68 9.22 -7.48 -23.43
CA PRO A 68 9.87 -6.17 -23.49
C PRO A 68 9.78 -5.40 -22.17
N LEU A 69 8.65 -5.46 -21.46
CA LEU A 69 8.49 -4.82 -20.15
C LEU A 69 9.40 -5.44 -19.10
N GLU A 70 9.45 -6.78 -19.03
CA GLU A 70 10.36 -7.49 -18.12
C GLU A 70 11.82 -7.12 -18.36
N GLN A 71 12.23 -7.10 -19.63
CA GLN A 71 13.60 -6.72 -20.01
C GLN A 71 13.93 -5.28 -19.60
N ALA A 72 12.99 -4.36 -19.75
CA ALA A 72 13.19 -2.97 -19.38
C ALA A 72 13.33 -2.75 -17.87
N VAL A 73 12.53 -3.46 -17.08
CA VAL A 73 12.57 -3.34 -15.62
C VAL A 73 13.64 -4.22 -14.98
N ASN A 74 14.18 -5.17 -15.73
CA ASN A 74 15.31 -5.97 -15.29
C ASN A 74 16.56 -5.10 -15.14
N GLY A 75 17.24 -5.21 -14.00
CA GLY A 75 18.41 -4.39 -13.68
C GLY A 75 18.12 -3.04 -13.04
N ILE A 76 16.87 -2.74 -12.68
CA ILE A 76 16.55 -1.64 -11.76
C ILE A 76 17.13 -1.97 -10.38
N GLN A 77 17.80 -0.99 -9.79
CA GLN A 77 18.40 -1.16 -8.46
C GLN A 77 17.34 -1.50 -7.41
N GLY A 78 17.61 -2.50 -6.59
CA GLY A 78 16.73 -2.95 -5.51
C GLY A 78 15.62 -3.90 -5.95
N VAL A 79 15.53 -4.28 -7.23
CA VAL A 79 14.61 -5.32 -7.69
C VAL A 79 15.12 -6.69 -7.25
N THR A 80 14.27 -7.43 -6.53
CA THR A 80 14.57 -8.79 -6.06
C THR A 80 13.87 -9.86 -6.88
N ARG A 81 12.71 -9.53 -7.45
CA ARG A 81 11.90 -10.49 -8.22
C ARG A 81 11.01 -9.78 -9.22
N ILE A 82 10.86 -10.36 -10.39
CA ILE A 82 9.89 -9.97 -11.41
C ILE A 82 9.01 -11.19 -11.66
N GLN A 83 7.71 -10.99 -11.64
CA GLN A 83 6.71 -11.99 -12.03
C GLN A 83 5.75 -11.34 -13.02
N SER A 84 5.34 -12.10 -14.03
CA SER A 84 4.38 -11.64 -15.00
C SER A 84 3.26 -12.64 -15.22
N THR A 85 2.17 -12.15 -15.74
CA THR A 85 1.03 -12.94 -16.19
C THR A 85 0.53 -12.31 -17.48
N SER A 86 0.47 -13.11 -18.53
CA SER A 86 -0.10 -12.72 -19.83
C SER A 86 -1.44 -13.41 -20.01
N ASP A 87 -2.46 -12.63 -20.30
CA ASP A 87 -3.82 -13.11 -20.57
C ASP A 87 -4.31 -12.49 -21.88
N ILE A 88 -5.51 -12.84 -22.32
CA ILE A 88 -6.11 -12.32 -23.56
C ILE A 88 -6.20 -10.79 -23.46
N GLY A 89 -5.41 -10.09 -24.28
CA GLY A 89 -5.41 -8.63 -24.34
C GLY A 89 -4.90 -7.92 -23.07
N LEU A 90 -4.24 -8.62 -22.15
CA LEU A 90 -3.78 -8.05 -20.87
C LEU A 90 -2.44 -8.61 -20.44
N SER A 91 -1.52 -7.71 -20.07
CA SER A 91 -0.27 -8.04 -19.40
C SER A 91 -0.23 -7.43 -18.00
N LEU A 92 0.17 -8.25 -17.03
CA LEU A 92 0.42 -7.84 -15.65
C LEU A 92 1.87 -8.19 -15.30
N VAL A 93 2.66 -7.18 -14.89
CA VAL A 93 4.03 -7.38 -14.43
C VAL A 93 4.17 -6.89 -13.00
N PHE A 94 4.58 -7.77 -12.11
CA PHE A 94 4.79 -7.51 -10.69
C PHE A 94 6.29 -7.39 -10.42
N ILE A 95 6.72 -6.26 -9.90
CA ILE A 95 8.12 -5.95 -9.61
C ILE A 95 8.26 -5.83 -8.09
N GLU A 96 8.97 -6.76 -7.47
CA GLU A 96 9.24 -6.75 -6.03
C GLU A 96 10.61 -6.13 -5.76
N PHE A 97 10.65 -5.24 -4.78
CA PHE A 97 11.86 -4.57 -4.35
C PHE A 97 12.37 -5.10 -3.00
N GLU A 98 13.60 -4.76 -2.66
CA GLU A 98 14.18 -5.06 -1.35
C GLU A 98 13.39 -4.40 -0.22
N TRP A 99 13.46 -5.00 0.97
CA TRP A 99 12.87 -4.44 2.16
C TRP A 99 13.45 -3.06 2.48
N GLY A 100 12.59 -2.11 2.83
CA GLY A 100 13.00 -0.74 3.15
C GLY A 100 13.16 0.17 1.94
N THR A 101 12.95 -0.33 0.71
CA THR A 101 12.91 0.53 -0.47
C THR A 101 11.69 1.44 -0.42
N ASP A 102 11.90 2.75 -0.64
CA ASP A 102 10.77 3.68 -0.77
C ASP A 102 9.99 3.37 -2.03
N ILE A 103 8.71 3.05 -1.86
CA ILE A 103 7.80 2.69 -2.97
C ILE A 103 7.66 3.81 -4.00
N TYR A 104 7.73 5.07 -3.59
CA TYR A 104 7.63 6.20 -4.51
C TYR A 104 8.91 6.34 -5.36
N GLN A 105 10.07 6.12 -4.77
CA GLN A 105 11.34 6.07 -5.49
C GLN A 105 11.40 4.88 -6.46
N ALA A 106 10.96 3.71 -6.01
CA ALA A 106 10.84 2.52 -6.87
C ALA A 106 9.96 2.80 -8.10
N ARG A 107 8.81 3.46 -7.90
CA ARG A 107 7.91 3.86 -8.99
C ARG A 107 8.56 4.84 -9.97
N GLN A 108 9.38 5.78 -9.49
CA GLN A 108 10.13 6.69 -10.35
C GLN A 108 11.11 5.95 -11.25
N PHE A 109 11.89 5.00 -10.70
CA PHE A 109 12.81 4.18 -11.49
C PHE A 109 12.09 3.35 -12.55
N VAL A 110 10.99 2.72 -12.17
CA VAL A 110 10.15 1.97 -13.13
C VAL A 110 9.63 2.90 -14.22
N GLN A 111 9.10 4.07 -13.86
CA GLN A 111 8.57 5.03 -14.82
C GLN A 111 9.63 5.55 -15.80
N GLU A 112 10.85 5.76 -15.34
CA GLU A 112 11.98 6.16 -16.18
C GLU A 112 12.30 5.07 -17.22
N ARG A 113 12.35 3.80 -16.79
CA ARG A 113 12.58 2.67 -17.69
C ARG A 113 11.45 2.50 -18.71
N LEU A 114 10.20 2.66 -18.30
CA LEU A 114 9.06 2.54 -19.20
C LEU A 114 9.05 3.57 -20.35
N ARG A 115 9.69 4.73 -20.17
CA ARG A 115 9.81 5.76 -21.22
C ARG A 115 10.72 5.32 -22.37
N THR A 116 11.59 4.37 -22.13
CA THR A 116 12.57 3.87 -23.12
C THR A 116 12.12 2.59 -23.81
N VAL A 117 10.98 2.04 -23.40
CA VAL A 117 10.42 0.81 -23.98
C VAL A 117 9.57 1.15 -25.20
N GLU A 118 9.90 0.55 -26.30
CA GLU A 118 9.06 0.56 -27.50
C GLU A 118 8.17 -0.68 -27.46
N LEU A 119 6.90 -0.47 -27.18
CA LEU A 119 5.87 -1.51 -27.23
C LEU A 119 5.17 -1.48 -28.58
N GLN A 120 4.52 -2.60 -28.95
CA GLN A 120 3.72 -2.65 -30.15
C GLN A 120 2.59 -1.60 -30.13
N ALA A 121 2.29 -1.00 -31.25
CA ALA A 121 1.67 0.29 -31.55
C ALA A 121 0.56 0.85 -30.64
N ASP A 122 -0.17 0.07 -29.86
CA ASP A 122 -1.30 0.57 -29.06
C ASP A 122 -1.24 0.19 -27.57
N ALA A 123 -0.18 -0.48 -27.13
CA ALA A 123 -0.05 -0.92 -25.75
C ALA A 123 0.61 0.16 -24.88
N THR A 124 -0.12 0.77 -24.00
CA THR A 124 0.39 1.75 -23.02
C THR A 124 0.44 1.16 -21.62
N PRO A 125 1.65 0.94 -21.07
CA PRO A 125 1.79 0.44 -19.71
C PRO A 125 1.44 1.53 -18.70
N TYR A 126 0.65 1.18 -17.70
CA TYR A 126 0.39 2.05 -16.58
C TYR A 126 0.66 1.34 -15.25
N MET A 127 1.14 2.10 -14.28
CA MET A 127 1.36 1.61 -12.94
C MET A 127 0.06 1.64 -12.15
N THR A 128 -0.31 0.51 -11.56
CA THR A 128 -1.44 0.49 -10.63
C THR A 128 -1.14 1.37 -9.40
N PRO A 129 -2.18 1.91 -8.75
CA PRO A 129 -2.00 2.61 -7.49
C PRO A 129 -1.30 1.73 -6.44
N VAL A 130 -0.56 2.37 -5.54
CA VAL A 130 0.02 1.66 -4.39
C VAL A 130 -1.14 1.10 -3.58
N ALA A 131 -1.23 -0.21 -3.51
CA ALA A 131 -2.22 -0.91 -2.69
C ALA A 131 -1.48 -1.82 -1.72
N SER A 132 -1.73 -1.66 -0.43
CA SER A 132 -1.38 -2.65 0.59
C SER A 132 -2.48 -3.71 0.67
N LEU A 133 -2.12 -4.95 0.98
CA LEU A 133 -3.09 -5.99 1.32
C LEU A 133 -3.96 -5.60 2.53
N MET A 134 -3.46 -4.69 3.36
CA MET A 134 -4.16 -4.09 4.50
C MET A 134 -5.01 -2.86 4.12
N GLY A 135 -5.18 -2.56 2.83
CA GLY A 135 -5.89 -1.35 2.38
C GLY A 135 -7.41 -1.37 2.58
N GLU A 136 -7.99 -2.51 2.95
CA GLU A 136 -9.41 -2.59 3.33
C GLU A 136 -9.57 -2.39 4.83
N VAL A 137 -9.83 -1.15 5.23
CA VAL A 137 -9.95 -0.77 6.64
C VAL A 137 -11.36 -1.06 7.18
N MET A 138 -12.38 -1.00 6.33
CA MET A 138 -13.78 -1.15 6.75
C MET A 138 -14.66 -1.63 5.59
N LEU A 139 -15.51 -2.60 5.89
CA LEU A 139 -16.62 -3.05 5.05
C LEU A 139 -17.93 -2.50 5.60
N ILE A 140 -18.66 -1.75 4.79
CA ILE A 140 -19.95 -1.16 5.16
C ILE A 140 -21.04 -1.84 4.33
N GLY A 141 -21.90 -2.60 5.00
CA GLY A 141 -23.10 -3.19 4.39
C GLY A 141 -24.28 -2.21 4.44
N VAL A 142 -24.91 -1.98 3.29
CA VAL A 142 -26.14 -1.18 3.20
C VAL A 142 -27.30 -2.13 2.89
N THR A 143 -28.30 -2.17 3.77
CA THR A 143 -29.45 -3.07 3.64
C THR A 143 -30.76 -2.31 3.83
N SER A 144 -31.83 -2.80 3.21
CA SER A 144 -33.20 -2.35 3.47
C SER A 144 -33.90 -3.34 4.42
N PRO A 145 -34.04 -3.05 5.74
CA PRO A 145 -34.57 -4.03 6.71
C PRO A 145 -36.00 -4.49 6.40
N ASN A 146 -36.81 -3.63 5.77
CA ASN A 146 -38.20 -3.90 5.46
C ASN A 146 -38.42 -4.28 3.97
N GLY A 147 -37.38 -4.44 3.18
CA GLY A 147 -37.50 -4.74 1.75
C GLY A 147 -38.27 -3.67 0.94
N THR A 148 -38.43 -2.47 1.49
CA THR A 148 -39.20 -1.38 0.85
C THR A 148 -38.44 -0.68 -0.27
N VAL A 149 -37.10 -0.82 -0.30
CA VAL A 149 -36.23 -0.21 -1.31
C VAL A 149 -35.71 -1.31 -2.24
N ALA A 150 -35.89 -1.14 -3.53
CA ALA A 150 -35.36 -2.08 -4.53
C ALA A 150 -33.84 -2.14 -4.48
N PRO A 151 -33.23 -3.31 -4.79
CA PRO A 151 -31.75 -3.46 -4.78
C PRO A 151 -31.02 -2.45 -5.67
N ASP A 152 -31.59 -2.10 -6.82
CA ASP A 152 -31.03 -1.14 -7.77
C ASP A 152 -31.03 0.29 -7.22
N ASP A 153 -32.09 0.68 -6.47
CA ASP A 153 -32.16 1.99 -5.80
C ASP A 153 -31.15 2.06 -4.66
N LEU A 154 -30.96 0.96 -3.91
CA LEU A 154 -29.96 0.85 -2.86
C LEU A 154 -28.54 1.01 -3.43
N ARG A 155 -28.28 0.35 -4.56
CA ARG A 155 -27.00 0.47 -5.27
C ARG A 155 -26.77 1.90 -5.77
N THR A 156 -27.75 2.49 -6.40
CA THR A 156 -27.71 3.87 -6.88
C THR A 156 -27.46 4.85 -5.73
N PHE A 157 -28.17 4.71 -4.61
CA PHE A 157 -27.94 5.53 -3.43
C PHE A 157 -26.53 5.37 -2.88
N THR A 158 -26.02 4.14 -2.83
CA THR A 158 -24.66 3.84 -2.32
C THR A 158 -23.59 4.45 -3.21
N ASP A 159 -23.74 4.33 -4.54
CA ASP A 159 -22.77 4.85 -5.51
C ASP A 159 -22.76 6.38 -5.54
N TRP A 160 -23.91 7.00 -5.64
CA TRP A 160 -24.02 8.43 -5.90
C TRP A 160 -24.04 9.30 -4.64
N THR A 161 -24.62 8.80 -3.56
CA THR A 161 -24.79 9.59 -2.35
C THR A 161 -23.79 9.18 -1.27
N LEU A 162 -23.82 7.92 -0.84
CA LEU A 162 -23.00 7.44 0.29
C LEU A 162 -21.52 7.52 -0.01
N ARG A 163 -21.10 7.01 -1.15
CA ARG A 163 -19.68 7.05 -1.59
C ARG A 163 -19.12 8.47 -1.61
N ARG A 164 -19.86 9.42 -2.14
CA ARG A 164 -19.42 10.82 -2.18
C ARG A 164 -19.28 11.45 -0.80
N GLN A 165 -20.14 11.06 0.15
CA GLN A 165 -20.05 11.53 1.53
C GLN A 165 -18.83 10.93 2.24
N ILE A 166 -18.57 9.63 2.06
CA ILE A 166 -17.42 8.93 2.66
C ILE A 166 -16.10 9.52 2.11
N LEU A 167 -16.01 9.79 0.80
CA LEU A 167 -14.81 10.36 0.19
C LEU A 167 -14.49 11.81 0.62
N LYS A 168 -15.45 12.51 1.26
CA LYS A 168 -15.19 13.83 1.86
C LYS A 168 -14.49 13.76 3.21
N ILE A 169 -14.46 12.59 3.83
CA ILE A 169 -13.81 12.40 5.13
C ILE A 169 -12.29 12.40 4.92
N PRO A 170 -11.54 13.31 5.58
CA PRO A 170 -10.09 13.33 5.47
C PRO A 170 -9.50 12.00 5.96
N GLY A 171 -8.59 11.41 5.19
CA GLY A 171 -7.98 10.12 5.49
C GLY A 171 -8.61 8.92 4.80
N VAL A 172 -9.72 9.08 4.06
CA VAL A 172 -10.33 8.03 3.26
C VAL A 172 -9.96 8.20 1.78
N PRO A 173 -8.91 7.53 1.29
CA PRO A 173 -8.41 7.79 -0.06
C PRO A 173 -9.26 7.13 -1.16
N ARG A 174 -9.96 6.04 -0.85
CA ARG A 174 -10.73 5.28 -1.84
C ARG A 174 -11.83 4.44 -1.19
N SER A 175 -13.02 4.41 -1.80
CA SER A 175 -14.06 3.44 -1.49
C SER A 175 -14.36 2.60 -2.74
N ARG A 176 -14.48 1.28 -2.57
CA ARG A 176 -14.93 0.35 -3.61
C ARG A 176 -16.32 -0.14 -3.26
N ILE A 177 -17.18 -0.28 -4.26
CA ILE A 177 -18.50 -0.88 -4.10
C ILE A 177 -18.44 -2.25 -4.73
N GLY A 178 -18.77 -3.27 -3.95
CA GLY A 178 -18.98 -4.63 -4.39
C GLY A 178 -20.48 -4.91 -4.40
N GLY A 179 -20.98 -5.51 -5.43
CA GLY A 179 -22.34 -6.03 -5.56
C GLY A 179 -22.31 -7.46 -6.01
#